data_4afd4393400f82833800ce4bff63efd3
#
_entry.id   4afd4393400f82833800ce4bff63efd3
#
_cell.length_a   1.000
_cell.length_b   1.000
_cell.length_c   1.000
_cell.angle_alpha   90.00
_cell.angle_beta   90.00
_cell.angle_gamma   90.00
#
_symmetry.space_group_name_H-M   'P 1'
#
loop_
_entity.id
_entity.type
_entity.pdbx_description
1 polymer ?
#
loop_
_entity_poly.entity_id
_entity_poly.type
_entity_poly.pdbx_seq_one_letter_code
_entity_poly.pdbx_strand_id
1 'polypeptide(L)'
;MTLQRECSLSAAMSALLAGETPQGFAWPDEKEAYAWRVIRWESDMPLDGEQLSALQEAMRQAMKPLGVCAARPDPEGDGVTAMLCLTRFPAHLPRKMALWLCAHALMEEAGISLEQEGLLMVGEEFASPLNIAAHSHDLMEVSDWWAQASPIPGQEARLHRTHLQTIIKRRQYTALGGYVTRALRGAQEPGRICFAFVPLVLEAVWSQHAELSLRSLTEGLNLHDMARRPRDTLMAWLASLPPILRQSPAVGLSAPIDRVIASIRTDCSLPYSQQNLSRSLGLTPAYFCRLFHEKTGQHFSAFLTGTRMEKAQALLSEGGRSRAEISAACGYPNKSYFCQVFKKFTGMTPGEFEQRCQDNPPQGTPAG
;
A
#
# COMPACT_ATOMS: atom_id res chain seq x y z
N MET A 1 23.25 17.02 1.74
CA MET A 1 24.38 16.07 2.02
C MET A 1 25.17 15.85 0.75
N THR A 2 26.47 15.51 0.85
CA THR A 2 27.26 15.09 -0.32
C THR A 2 26.93 13.63 -0.64
N LEU A 3 27.09 13.22 -1.90
CA LEU A 3 26.80 11.85 -2.37
C LEU A 3 27.56 10.77 -1.57
N GLN A 4 28.81 11.06 -1.21
CA GLN A 4 29.66 10.15 -0.41
C GLN A 4 29.10 9.98 1.02
N ARG A 5 28.54 11.04 1.61
CA ARG A 5 27.91 10.99 2.94
C ARG A 5 26.59 10.25 2.93
N GLU A 6 25.82 10.36 1.85
CA GLU A 6 24.59 9.58 1.64
C GLU A 6 24.87 8.07 1.52
N CYS A 7 25.92 7.69 0.78
CA CYS A 7 26.34 6.29 0.69
C CYS A 7 26.78 5.73 2.05
N SER A 8 27.56 6.51 2.82
CA SER A 8 28.00 6.10 4.16
C SER A 8 26.83 5.99 5.15
N LEU A 9 25.86 6.91 5.05
CA LEU A 9 24.64 6.88 5.85
C LEU A 9 23.78 5.65 5.52
N SER A 10 23.57 5.38 4.24
CA SER A 10 22.81 4.21 3.80
C SER A 10 23.43 2.89 4.27
N ALA A 11 24.76 2.79 4.26
CA ALA A 11 25.46 1.62 4.79
C ALA A 11 25.28 1.47 6.31
N ALA A 12 25.39 2.57 7.08
CA ALA A 12 25.16 2.55 8.53
C ALA A 12 23.69 2.21 8.88
N MET A 13 22.73 2.71 8.12
CA MET A 13 21.32 2.37 8.27
C MET A 13 21.05 0.89 7.98
N SER A 14 21.70 0.33 6.96
CA SER A 14 21.59 -1.10 6.63
C SER A 14 22.16 -1.99 7.74
N ALA A 15 23.23 -1.57 8.40
CA ALA A 15 23.79 -2.26 9.57
C ALA A 15 22.81 -2.24 10.76
N LEU A 16 22.18 -1.10 11.05
CA LEU A 16 21.15 -1.03 12.09
C LEU A 16 19.94 -1.95 11.80
N LEU A 17 19.49 -2.02 10.56
CA LEU A 17 18.44 -2.95 10.16
C LEU A 17 18.88 -4.42 10.33
N ALA A 18 20.20 -4.69 10.34
CA ALA A 18 20.78 -5.99 10.65
C ALA A 18 20.88 -6.31 12.15
N GLY A 19 20.52 -5.36 13.00
CA GLY A 19 20.74 -5.45 14.44
C GLY A 19 22.18 -5.11 14.86
N GLU A 20 23.00 -4.59 13.95
CA GLU A 20 24.38 -4.19 14.20
C GLU A 20 24.45 -2.70 14.53
N THR A 21 25.16 -2.31 15.58
CA THR A 21 25.37 -0.89 15.91
C THR A 21 26.66 -0.41 15.25
N PRO A 22 26.59 0.49 14.24
CA PRO A 22 27.79 1.03 13.60
C PRO A 22 28.62 1.86 14.58
N GLN A 23 29.77 1.33 14.98
CA GLN A 23 30.67 2.03 15.91
C GLN A 23 31.37 3.19 15.20
N GLY A 24 31.44 4.34 15.89
CA GLY A 24 32.14 5.51 15.39
C GLY A 24 31.47 6.24 14.23
N PHE A 25 30.25 5.85 13.82
CA PHE A 25 29.52 6.56 12.80
C PHE A 25 28.82 7.80 13.40
N ALA A 26 29.06 8.98 12.78
CA ALA A 26 28.40 10.22 13.17
C ALA A 26 27.03 10.31 12.46
N TRP A 27 25.96 10.02 13.18
CA TRP A 27 24.60 10.16 12.67
C TRP A 27 24.26 11.60 12.36
N PRO A 28 23.42 11.87 11.33
CA PRO A 28 22.90 13.19 11.07
C PRO A 28 22.19 13.75 12.32
N ASP A 29 22.51 14.99 12.67
CA ASP A 29 21.83 15.72 13.73
C ASP A 29 20.47 16.28 13.26
N GLU A 30 19.72 16.91 14.18
CA GLU A 30 18.43 17.53 13.86
C GLU A 30 18.54 18.66 12.81
N LYS A 31 19.74 19.10 12.50
CA LYS A 31 19.99 20.10 11.44
C LYS A 31 20.06 19.47 10.06
N GLU A 32 20.42 18.23 9.96
CA GLU A 32 20.62 17.47 8.73
C GLU A 32 19.49 16.49 8.42
N ALA A 33 18.89 15.90 9.47
CA ALA A 33 17.76 15.00 9.37
C ALA A 33 16.58 15.50 10.20
N TYR A 34 15.40 15.44 9.63
CA TYR A 34 14.17 15.87 10.32
C TYR A 34 13.67 14.83 11.29
N ALA A 35 13.65 13.60 10.86
CA ALA A 35 13.15 12.47 11.58
C ALA A 35 13.55 11.18 10.86
N TRP A 36 13.35 10.09 11.53
CA TRP A 36 13.55 8.74 11.02
C TRP A 36 12.21 8.03 10.96
N ARG A 37 12.09 7.09 10.03
CA ARG A 37 10.87 6.30 9.85
C ARG A 37 11.21 4.90 9.36
N VAL A 38 10.47 3.92 9.81
CA VAL A 38 10.50 2.57 9.25
C VAL A 38 9.36 2.43 8.26
N ILE A 39 9.65 1.81 7.14
CA ILE A 39 8.66 1.34 6.16
C ILE A 39 8.95 -0.12 5.86
N ARG A 40 7.92 -0.93 5.67
CA ARG A 40 8.05 -2.34 5.38
C ARG A 40 7.11 -2.71 4.23
N TRP A 41 7.67 -3.40 3.25
CA TRP A 41 6.87 -4.13 2.27
C TRP A 41 6.76 -5.57 2.73
N GLU A 42 5.56 -6.06 2.90
CA GLU A 42 5.25 -7.45 3.26
C GLU A 42 4.55 -8.12 2.08
N SER A 43 5.07 -9.26 1.64
CA SER A 43 4.50 -10.06 0.55
C SER A 43 3.72 -11.24 1.12
N ASP A 44 2.65 -11.63 0.43
CA ASP A 44 1.87 -12.82 0.79
C ASP A 44 2.61 -14.13 0.48
N MET A 45 3.62 -14.06 -0.41
CA MET A 45 4.42 -15.19 -0.85
C MET A 45 5.90 -14.90 -0.62
N PRO A 46 6.72 -15.91 -0.28
CA PRO A 46 8.16 -15.73 -0.20
C PRO A 46 8.71 -15.21 -1.53
N LEU A 47 9.56 -14.20 -1.43
CA LEU A 47 10.25 -13.59 -2.57
C LEU A 47 11.57 -14.32 -2.81
N ASP A 48 11.91 -14.53 -4.06
CA ASP A 48 13.25 -15.01 -4.42
C ASP A 48 14.31 -13.90 -4.33
N GLY A 49 15.59 -14.25 -4.47
CA GLY A 49 16.69 -13.30 -4.29
C GLY A 49 16.69 -12.18 -5.33
N GLU A 50 16.20 -12.41 -6.55
CA GLU A 50 16.10 -11.40 -7.60
C GLU A 50 14.95 -10.44 -7.30
N GLN A 51 13.80 -10.95 -6.90
CA GLN A 51 12.65 -10.17 -6.48
C GLN A 51 12.94 -9.30 -5.25
N LEU A 52 13.63 -9.86 -4.23
CA LEU A 52 14.05 -9.10 -3.05
C LEU A 52 15.00 -7.95 -3.42
N SER A 53 15.94 -8.19 -4.33
CA SER A 53 16.87 -7.17 -4.81
C SER A 53 16.16 -6.07 -5.61
N ALA A 54 15.23 -6.45 -6.48
CA ALA A 54 14.41 -5.52 -7.25
C ALA A 54 13.54 -4.65 -6.33
N LEU A 55 12.90 -5.25 -5.31
CA LEU A 55 12.09 -4.53 -4.35
C LEU A 55 12.92 -3.55 -3.49
N GLN A 56 14.10 -3.96 -3.05
CA GLN A 56 15.02 -3.06 -2.33
C GLN A 56 15.38 -1.82 -3.17
N GLU A 57 15.67 -2.02 -4.45
CA GLU A 57 16.00 -0.92 -5.33
C GLU A 57 14.79 -0.04 -5.62
N ALA A 58 13.62 -0.62 -5.86
CA ALA A 58 12.36 0.11 -6.01
C ALA A 58 12.06 0.99 -4.78
N MET A 59 12.23 0.44 -3.57
CA MET A 59 12.07 1.21 -2.32
C MET A 59 13.05 2.38 -2.22
N ARG A 60 14.32 2.17 -2.57
CA ARG A 60 15.31 3.26 -2.56
C ARG A 60 14.96 4.36 -3.55
N GLN A 61 14.57 3.99 -4.77
CA GLN A 61 14.23 4.96 -5.81
C GLN A 61 12.94 5.73 -5.48
N ALA A 62 11.90 5.04 -5.06
CA ALA A 62 10.62 5.66 -4.71
C ALA A 62 10.74 6.63 -3.53
N MET A 63 11.57 6.30 -2.53
CA MET A 63 11.76 7.11 -1.32
C MET A 63 12.83 8.20 -1.45
N LYS A 64 13.61 8.20 -2.53
CA LYS A 64 14.67 9.21 -2.77
C LYS A 64 14.21 10.66 -2.67
N PRO A 65 13.00 11.06 -3.10
CA PRO A 65 12.53 12.43 -2.92
C PRO A 65 12.37 12.85 -1.46
N LEU A 66 12.24 11.89 -0.53
CA LEU A 66 12.06 12.15 0.90
C LEU A 66 13.38 12.22 1.66
N GLY A 67 14.40 11.52 1.18
CA GLY A 67 15.69 11.47 1.83
C GLY A 67 16.50 10.22 1.49
N VAL A 68 17.33 9.79 2.43
CA VAL A 68 18.15 8.59 2.29
C VAL A 68 17.36 7.38 2.77
N CYS A 69 17.26 6.36 1.94
CA CYS A 69 16.59 5.10 2.22
C CYS A 69 17.58 3.94 2.19
N ALA A 70 17.62 3.16 3.25
CA ALA A 70 18.31 1.87 3.29
C ALA A 70 17.28 0.77 3.46
N ALA A 71 17.32 -0.23 2.59
CA ALA A 71 16.36 -1.33 2.57
C ALA A 71 17.07 -2.67 2.69
N ARG A 72 16.48 -3.59 3.43
CA ARG A 72 17.02 -4.93 3.68
C ARG A 72 15.90 -5.97 3.63
N PRO A 73 16.16 -7.16 3.04
CA PRO A 73 15.25 -8.28 3.12
C PRO A 73 15.00 -8.69 4.56
N ASP A 74 13.77 -9.08 4.85
CA ASP A 74 13.43 -9.66 6.15
C ASP A 74 14.01 -11.08 6.29
N PRO A 75 14.32 -11.52 7.50
CA PRO A 75 14.92 -12.83 7.73
C PRO A 75 14.06 -14.00 7.25
N GLU A 76 12.74 -13.82 7.21
CA GLU A 76 11.77 -14.82 6.78
C GLU A 76 11.60 -14.86 5.25
N GLY A 77 12.16 -13.88 4.53
CA GLY A 77 12.09 -13.78 3.06
C GLY A 77 10.71 -13.40 2.52
N ASP A 78 9.82 -12.91 3.37
CA ASP A 78 8.45 -12.50 3.03
C ASP A 78 8.33 -11.00 2.76
N GLY A 79 9.41 -10.24 2.92
CA GLY A 79 9.36 -8.80 2.71
C GLY A 79 10.69 -8.10 2.73
N VAL A 80 10.60 -6.78 2.67
CA VAL A 80 11.74 -5.87 2.77
C VAL A 80 11.41 -4.77 3.77
N THR A 81 12.23 -4.67 4.80
CA THR A 81 12.16 -3.57 5.75
C THR A 81 13.17 -2.49 5.36
N ALA A 82 12.72 -1.24 5.35
CA ALA A 82 13.56 -0.11 5.06
C ALA A 82 13.50 0.93 6.16
N MET A 83 14.63 1.57 6.37
CA MET A 83 14.79 2.74 7.22
C MET A 83 14.94 3.96 6.34
N LEU A 84 14.16 4.97 6.64
CA LEU A 84 14.14 6.23 5.93
C LEU A 84 14.67 7.35 6.83
N CYS A 85 15.75 7.99 6.40
CA CYS A 85 16.25 9.23 6.99
C CYS A 85 15.61 10.39 6.23
N LEU A 86 14.66 11.05 6.85
CA LEU A 86 13.99 12.22 6.28
C LEU A 86 14.93 13.43 6.30
N THR A 87 15.31 13.91 5.12
CA THR A 87 16.13 15.10 5.00
C THR A 87 15.32 16.34 5.36
N ARG A 88 16.03 17.46 5.64
CA ARG A 88 15.41 18.71 6.02
C ARG A 88 14.61 19.30 4.88
N PHE A 89 13.29 19.20 4.98
CA PHE A 89 12.38 19.96 4.12
C PHE A 89 12.07 21.31 4.76
N PRO A 90 11.71 22.34 3.97
CA PRO A 90 11.12 23.56 4.51
C PRO A 90 9.95 23.21 5.43
N ALA A 91 9.80 23.93 6.56
CA ALA A 91 8.83 23.61 7.61
C ALA A 91 7.36 23.48 7.13
N HIS A 92 7.06 24.05 5.97
CA HIS A 92 5.74 24.03 5.34
C HIS A 92 5.56 22.93 4.28
N LEU A 93 6.59 22.09 4.01
CA LEU A 93 6.42 20.95 3.10
C LEU A 93 5.61 19.84 3.81
N PRO A 94 4.54 19.36 3.23
CA PRO A 94 3.74 18.29 3.83
C PRO A 94 4.42 16.94 3.60
N ARG A 95 5.34 16.63 4.47
CA ARG A 95 6.08 15.35 4.46
C ARG A 95 5.14 14.14 4.34
N LYS A 96 4.00 14.22 5.02
CA LYS A 96 2.99 13.15 5.00
C LYS A 96 2.42 12.90 3.60
N MET A 97 2.14 13.96 2.83
CA MET A 97 1.69 13.80 1.45
C MET A 97 2.81 13.31 0.52
N ALA A 98 4.02 13.82 0.69
CA ALA A 98 5.17 13.34 -0.08
C ALA A 98 5.42 11.85 0.17
N LEU A 99 5.32 11.40 1.42
CA LEU A 99 5.40 9.99 1.77
C LEU A 99 4.26 9.19 1.13
N TRP A 100 3.03 9.68 1.17
CA TRP A 100 1.87 9.04 0.53
C TRP A 100 2.08 8.86 -0.98
N LEU A 101 2.55 9.90 -1.68
CA LEU A 101 2.85 9.83 -3.11
C LEU A 101 3.98 8.83 -3.42
N CYS A 102 5.07 8.87 -2.66
CA CYS A 102 6.19 7.93 -2.82
C CYS A 102 5.75 6.48 -2.52
N ALA A 103 4.91 6.28 -1.51
CA ALA A 103 4.35 4.98 -1.18
C ALA A 103 3.49 4.42 -2.33
N HIS A 104 2.62 5.24 -2.92
CA HIS A 104 1.79 4.82 -4.06
C HIS A 104 2.63 4.56 -5.33
N ALA A 105 3.66 5.38 -5.58
CA ALA A 105 4.60 5.14 -6.67
C ALA A 105 5.35 3.81 -6.48
N LEU A 106 5.78 3.51 -5.25
CA LEU A 106 6.40 2.23 -4.93
C LEU A 106 5.43 1.06 -5.16
N MET A 107 4.18 1.16 -4.69
CA MET A 107 3.18 0.11 -4.88
C MET A 107 2.89 -0.14 -6.37
N GLU A 108 2.85 0.92 -7.18
CA GLU A 108 2.67 0.81 -8.63
C GLU A 108 3.88 0.13 -9.29
N GLU A 109 5.10 0.53 -8.95
CA GLU A 109 6.34 0.01 -9.53
C GLU A 109 6.64 -1.43 -9.07
N ALA A 110 6.51 -1.71 -7.77
CA ALA A 110 6.70 -3.04 -7.22
C ALA A 110 5.65 -4.04 -7.77
N GLY A 111 4.39 -3.62 -7.88
CA GLY A 111 3.34 -4.42 -8.49
C GLY A 111 3.65 -4.79 -9.95
N ILE A 112 4.33 -3.92 -10.71
CA ILE A 112 4.75 -4.20 -12.09
C ILE A 112 5.96 -5.15 -12.14
N SER A 113 6.92 -4.96 -11.23
CA SER A 113 8.22 -5.67 -11.29
C SER A 113 8.19 -7.06 -10.65
N LEU A 114 7.39 -7.24 -9.60
CA LEU A 114 7.44 -8.47 -8.79
C LEU A 114 6.43 -9.53 -9.21
N GLU A 115 5.39 -9.14 -9.97
CA GLU A 115 4.23 -10.00 -10.28
C GLU A 115 3.58 -10.63 -9.02
N GLN A 116 3.83 -10.04 -7.84
CA GLN A 116 3.35 -10.49 -6.54
C GLN A 116 2.66 -9.38 -5.79
N GLU A 117 1.82 -9.78 -4.86
CA GLU A 117 1.10 -8.87 -3.98
C GLU A 117 1.93 -8.55 -2.74
N GLY A 118 1.71 -7.37 -2.20
CA GLY A 118 2.33 -6.96 -0.96
C GLY A 118 1.62 -5.77 -0.34
N LEU A 119 1.81 -5.64 0.96
CA LEU A 119 1.31 -4.54 1.76
C LEU A 119 2.46 -3.60 2.09
N LEU A 120 2.25 -2.31 1.89
CA LEU A 120 3.20 -1.30 2.35
C LEU A 120 2.77 -0.78 3.72
N MET A 121 3.59 -1.09 4.71
CA MET A 121 3.43 -0.67 6.09
C MET A 121 4.30 0.55 6.39
N VAL A 122 3.80 1.45 7.19
CA VAL A 122 4.47 2.71 7.56
C VAL A 122 4.46 2.86 9.07
N GLY A 123 5.62 3.09 9.66
CA GLY A 123 5.77 3.40 11.08
C GLY A 123 5.68 4.89 11.39
N GLU A 124 5.57 5.25 12.66
CA GLU A 124 5.64 6.62 13.12
C GLU A 124 7.03 7.22 12.98
N GLU A 125 7.12 8.55 13.03
CA GLU A 125 8.40 9.27 13.01
C GLU A 125 9.08 9.18 14.38
N PHE A 126 10.40 8.96 14.39
CA PHE A 126 11.21 8.95 15.60
C PHE A 126 12.48 9.81 15.44
N ALA A 127 12.99 10.31 16.57
CA ALA A 127 14.05 11.30 16.58
C ALA A 127 15.46 10.72 16.42
N SER A 128 15.70 9.49 16.90
CA SER A 128 17.02 8.89 16.88
C SER A 128 17.03 7.56 16.12
N PRO A 129 17.95 7.35 15.17
CA PRO A 129 18.05 6.10 14.42
C PRO A 129 18.32 4.89 15.30
N LEU A 130 18.92 5.07 16.47
CA LEU A 130 19.20 4.00 17.42
C LEU A 130 17.94 3.42 18.07
N ASN A 131 16.81 4.09 17.96
CA ASN A 131 15.52 3.62 18.48
C ASN A 131 14.75 2.74 17.49
N ILE A 132 15.36 2.33 16.38
CA ILE A 132 14.68 1.57 15.32
C ILE A 132 13.98 0.31 15.84
N ALA A 133 14.57 -0.42 16.78
CA ALA A 133 14.00 -1.64 17.34
C ALA A 133 12.64 -1.41 18.03
N ALA A 134 12.45 -0.24 18.67
CA ALA A 134 11.20 0.12 19.31
C ALA A 134 10.10 0.50 18.31
N HIS A 135 10.47 0.94 17.09
CA HIS A 135 9.56 1.44 16.07
C HIS A 135 9.35 0.49 14.88
N SER A 136 10.04 -0.66 14.87
CA SER A 136 9.91 -1.66 13.80
C SER A 136 8.67 -2.56 13.91
N HIS A 137 8.00 -2.58 15.05
CA HIS A 137 6.84 -3.43 15.31
C HIS A 137 5.49 -2.69 15.25
N ASP A 138 5.52 -1.37 15.36
CA ASP A 138 4.31 -0.55 15.35
C ASP A 138 4.12 0.10 13.97
N LEU A 139 3.80 -0.75 13.00
CA LEU A 139 3.62 -0.36 11.61
C LEU A 139 2.12 -0.42 11.25
N MET A 140 1.69 0.57 10.48
CA MET A 140 0.32 0.71 9.99
C MET A 140 0.32 0.70 8.47
N GLU A 141 -0.70 0.10 7.86
CA GLU A 141 -0.85 0.20 6.42
C GLU A 141 -0.95 1.65 5.94
N VAL A 142 -0.33 1.95 4.80
CA VAL A 142 -0.21 3.32 4.28
C VAL A 142 -1.55 4.03 4.09
N SER A 143 -2.60 3.30 3.74
CA SER A 143 -3.95 3.86 3.57
C SER A 143 -4.59 4.27 4.90
N ASP A 144 -4.46 3.44 5.93
CA ASP A 144 -4.94 3.73 7.28
C ASP A 144 -4.14 4.84 7.94
N TRP A 145 -2.81 4.80 7.75
CA TRP A 145 -1.93 5.86 8.20
C TRP A 145 -2.31 7.22 7.58
N TRP A 146 -2.59 7.26 6.26
CA TRP A 146 -3.03 8.48 5.60
C TRP A 146 -4.37 8.98 6.12
N ALA A 147 -5.32 8.09 6.36
CA ALA A 147 -6.63 8.47 6.89
C ALA A 147 -6.53 9.19 8.26
N GLN A 148 -5.56 8.79 9.10
CA GLN A 148 -5.27 9.46 10.38
C GLN A 148 -4.41 10.71 10.21
N ALA A 149 -3.51 10.72 9.22
CA ALA A 149 -2.54 11.79 9.00
C ALA A 149 -3.11 13.01 8.27
N SER A 150 -4.25 12.86 7.59
CA SER A 150 -4.87 13.89 6.76
C SER A 150 -5.30 15.11 7.60
N PRO A 151 -5.02 16.35 7.17
CA PRO A 151 -5.49 17.55 7.85
C PRO A 151 -6.99 17.81 7.66
N ILE A 152 -7.68 17.08 6.78
CA ILE A 152 -9.13 17.18 6.59
C ILE A 152 -9.80 16.09 7.42
N PRO A 153 -10.74 16.44 8.34
CA PRO A 153 -11.47 15.45 9.13
C PRO A 153 -12.18 14.41 8.27
N GLY A 154 -12.22 13.16 8.72
CA GLY A 154 -12.72 12.04 7.93
C GLY A 154 -14.13 12.22 7.36
N GLN A 155 -15.04 12.87 8.09
CA GLN A 155 -16.39 13.18 7.62
C GLN A 155 -16.37 14.23 6.48
N GLU A 156 -15.56 15.27 6.62
CA GLU A 156 -15.38 16.31 5.62
C GLU A 156 -14.66 15.77 4.38
N ALA A 157 -13.63 14.94 4.57
CA ALA A 157 -12.94 14.25 3.50
C ALA A 157 -13.89 13.35 2.66
N ARG A 158 -14.83 12.65 3.31
CA ARG A 158 -15.87 11.87 2.61
C ARG A 158 -16.77 12.75 1.75
N LEU A 159 -17.18 13.91 2.27
CA LEU A 159 -18.00 14.87 1.55
C LEU A 159 -17.26 15.41 0.32
N HIS A 160 -16.01 15.83 0.49
CA HIS A 160 -15.17 16.28 -0.62
C HIS A 160 -14.98 15.20 -1.68
N ARG A 161 -14.69 13.95 -1.26
CA ARG A 161 -14.56 12.80 -2.16
C ARG A 161 -15.83 12.60 -2.99
N THR A 162 -17.01 12.60 -2.38
CA THR A 162 -18.29 12.42 -3.07
C THR A 162 -18.54 13.53 -4.12
N HIS A 163 -18.25 14.78 -3.78
CA HIS A 163 -18.38 15.89 -4.72
C HIS A 163 -17.40 15.81 -5.89
N LEU A 164 -16.13 15.52 -5.60
CA LEU A 164 -15.09 15.37 -6.63
C LEU A 164 -15.43 14.20 -7.57
N GLN A 165 -15.83 13.06 -7.03
CA GLN A 165 -16.29 11.91 -7.83
C GLN A 165 -17.49 12.28 -8.72
N THR A 166 -18.43 13.10 -8.22
CA THR A 166 -19.56 13.57 -9.01
C THR A 166 -19.13 14.47 -10.17
N ILE A 167 -18.17 15.38 -9.94
CA ILE A 167 -17.58 16.24 -10.96
C ILE A 167 -16.91 15.39 -12.05
N ILE A 168 -16.09 14.41 -11.64
CA ILE A 168 -15.40 13.49 -12.58
C ILE A 168 -16.41 12.65 -13.37
N LYS A 169 -17.38 12.02 -12.69
CA LYS A 169 -18.42 11.19 -13.32
C LYS A 169 -19.23 11.98 -14.35
N ARG A 170 -19.51 13.25 -14.09
CA ARG A 170 -20.22 14.14 -15.02
C ARG A 170 -19.31 14.74 -16.10
N ARG A 171 -18.03 14.38 -16.13
CA ARG A 171 -16.99 14.91 -17.05
C ARG A 171 -16.84 16.44 -17.00
N GLN A 172 -17.17 17.05 -15.87
CA GLN A 172 -17.08 18.50 -15.64
C GLN A 172 -15.68 18.87 -15.12
N TYR A 173 -14.62 18.38 -15.76
CA TYR A 173 -13.23 18.47 -15.26
C TYR A 173 -12.76 19.91 -15.01
N THR A 174 -13.24 20.87 -15.79
CA THR A 174 -12.93 22.29 -15.60
C THR A 174 -13.51 22.88 -14.32
N ALA A 175 -14.49 22.21 -13.70
CA ALA A 175 -15.09 22.63 -12.44
C ALA A 175 -14.26 22.24 -11.21
N LEU A 176 -13.25 21.36 -11.35
CA LEU A 176 -12.40 20.91 -10.24
C LEU A 176 -11.73 22.09 -9.51
N GLY A 177 -11.06 22.96 -10.24
CA GLY A 177 -10.42 24.15 -9.67
C GLY A 177 -11.39 25.08 -8.96
N GLY A 178 -12.56 25.31 -9.53
CA GLY A 178 -13.61 26.14 -8.92
C GLY A 178 -14.18 25.53 -7.63
N TYR A 179 -14.36 24.20 -7.60
CA TYR A 179 -14.78 23.49 -6.39
C TYR A 179 -13.76 23.60 -5.27
N VAL A 180 -12.49 23.25 -5.55
CA VAL A 180 -11.41 23.31 -4.56
C VAL A 180 -11.19 24.74 -4.08
N THR A 181 -11.25 25.75 -4.95
CA THR A 181 -11.15 27.16 -4.56
C THR A 181 -12.23 27.54 -3.55
N ARG A 182 -13.47 27.08 -3.73
CA ARG A 182 -14.56 27.35 -2.77
C ARG A 182 -14.32 26.66 -1.44
N ALA A 183 -13.91 25.40 -1.47
CA ALA A 183 -13.59 24.63 -0.24
C ALA A 183 -12.47 25.29 0.57
N LEU A 184 -11.44 25.84 -0.09
CA LEU A 184 -10.32 26.53 0.58
C LEU A 184 -10.70 27.88 1.19
N ARG A 185 -11.81 28.53 0.79
CA ARG A 185 -12.21 29.86 1.32
C ARG A 185 -12.59 29.84 2.79
N GLY A 186 -13.11 28.72 3.30
CA GLY A 186 -13.50 28.55 4.70
C GLY A 186 -12.42 27.95 5.59
N ALA A 187 -11.28 27.58 5.04
CA ALA A 187 -10.25 26.87 5.76
C ALA A 187 -9.39 27.79 6.63
N GLN A 188 -9.15 27.38 7.88
CA GLN A 188 -8.27 28.16 8.80
C GLN A 188 -6.80 28.13 8.36
N GLU A 189 -6.33 27.01 7.77
CA GLU A 189 -4.97 26.86 7.26
C GLU A 189 -4.99 26.39 5.79
N PRO A 190 -5.34 27.26 4.83
CA PRO A 190 -5.55 26.86 3.45
C PRO A 190 -4.30 26.22 2.81
N GLY A 191 -3.10 26.62 3.24
CA GLY A 191 -1.84 26.02 2.79
C GLY A 191 -1.74 24.54 3.12
N ARG A 192 -2.08 24.10 4.35
CA ARG A 192 -2.05 22.71 4.77
C ARG A 192 -3.15 21.87 4.09
N ILE A 193 -4.32 22.45 3.92
CA ILE A 193 -5.46 21.76 3.33
C ILE A 193 -5.28 21.55 1.83
N CYS A 194 -4.58 22.43 1.11
CA CYS A 194 -4.23 22.25 -0.30
C CYS A 194 -3.64 20.86 -0.58
N PHE A 195 -2.79 20.39 0.30
CA PHE A 195 -2.12 19.09 0.13
C PHE A 195 -3.05 17.91 0.28
N ALA A 196 -4.03 17.99 1.16
CA ALA A 196 -5.00 16.92 1.36
C ALA A 196 -5.96 16.78 0.17
N PHE A 197 -6.10 17.82 -0.66
CA PHE A 197 -6.90 17.73 -1.88
C PHE A 197 -6.22 16.90 -2.97
N VAL A 198 -4.89 16.76 -2.98
CA VAL A 198 -4.21 15.95 -4.01
C VAL A 198 -4.66 14.49 -3.96
N PRO A 199 -4.56 13.76 -2.84
CA PRO A 199 -5.08 12.40 -2.74
C PRO A 199 -6.57 12.31 -3.04
N LEU A 200 -7.39 13.24 -2.54
CA LEU A 200 -8.84 13.24 -2.76
C LEU A 200 -9.19 13.38 -4.25
N VAL A 201 -8.46 14.22 -4.99
CA VAL A 201 -8.64 14.39 -6.44
C VAL A 201 -8.17 13.15 -7.18
N LEU A 202 -6.99 12.59 -6.85
CA LEU A 202 -6.47 11.37 -7.46
C LEU A 202 -7.43 10.21 -7.25
N GLU A 203 -7.93 10.02 -6.04
CA GLU A 203 -8.94 9.01 -5.73
C GLU A 203 -10.24 9.21 -6.53
N ALA A 204 -10.69 10.46 -6.65
CA ALA A 204 -11.88 10.76 -7.43
C ALA A 204 -11.66 10.50 -8.93
N VAL A 205 -10.46 10.81 -9.45
CA VAL A 205 -10.08 10.52 -10.84
C VAL A 205 -10.06 9.01 -11.06
N TRP A 206 -9.36 8.26 -10.24
CA TRP A 206 -9.27 6.79 -10.38
C TRP A 206 -10.63 6.09 -10.23
N SER A 207 -11.62 6.71 -9.58
CA SER A 207 -12.97 6.15 -9.53
C SER A 207 -13.64 5.99 -10.89
N GLN A 208 -13.17 6.69 -11.92
CA GLN A 208 -13.72 6.67 -13.27
C GLN A 208 -12.66 6.42 -14.36
N HIS A 209 -11.37 6.69 -14.07
CA HIS A 209 -10.22 6.63 -14.96
C HIS A 209 -9.11 5.82 -14.30
N ALA A 210 -9.42 4.59 -13.97
CA ALA A 210 -8.52 3.72 -13.20
C ALA A 210 -7.29 3.26 -13.97
N GLU A 211 -7.32 3.36 -15.28
CA GLU A 211 -6.20 3.06 -16.19
C GLU A 211 -5.10 4.12 -16.15
N LEU A 212 -5.39 5.32 -15.61
CA LEU A 212 -4.39 6.39 -15.54
C LEU A 212 -3.40 6.15 -14.41
N SER A 213 -2.12 6.11 -14.76
CA SER A 213 -1.04 5.94 -13.79
C SER A 213 -0.88 7.16 -12.88
N LEU A 214 -0.38 6.95 -11.66
CA LEU A 214 -0.03 8.05 -10.76
C LEU A 214 0.93 9.02 -11.44
N ARG A 215 1.93 8.50 -12.17
CA ARG A 215 2.92 9.30 -12.89
C ARG A 215 2.27 10.25 -13.89
N SER A 216 1.35 9.75 -14.73
CA SER A 216 0.67 10.57 -15.73
C SER A 216 -0.20 11.67 -15.10
N LEU A 217 -0.80 11.39 -13.94
CA LEU A 217 -1.66 12.34 -13.23
C LEU A 217 -0.85 13.38 -12.44
N THR A 218 0.36 13.04 -11.98
CA THR A 218 1.18 13.92 -11.13
C THR A 218 2.35 14.58 -11.87
N GLU A 219 2.49 14.40 -13.19
CA GLU A 219 3.59 14.97 -13.97
C GLU A 219 3.72 16.50 -13.83
N GLY A 220 2.60 17.21 -13.71
CA GLY A 220 2.57 18.65 -13.46
C GLY A 220 2.62 19.06 -11.98
N LEU A 221 2.72 18.12 -11.05
CA LEU A 221 2.70 18.38 -9.61
C LEU A 221 4.13 18.45 -9.05
N ASN A 222 4.68 19.66 -8.98
CA ASN A 222 5.98 19.87 -8.38
C ASN A 222 5.87 20.04 -6.86
N LEU A 223 6.40 19.06 -6.10
CA LEU A 223 6.36 19.08 -4.63
C LEU A 223 7.12 20.26 -4.01
N HIS A 224 8.20 20.71 -4.65
CA HIS A 224 8.95 21.87 -4.19
C HIS A 224 8.16 23.18 -4.34
N ASP A 225 7.52 23.36 -5.48
CA ASP A 225 6.64 24.52 -5.72
C ASP A 225 5.38 24.47 -4.84
N MET A 226 4.86 23.25 -4.64
CA MET A 226 3.74 23.00 -3.73
C MET A 226 4.07 23.45 -2.29
N ALA A 227 5.31 23.29 -1.84
CA ALA A 227 5.77 23.78 -0.54
C ALA A 227 5.81 25.30 -0.41
N ARG A 228 6.17 25.97 -1.49
CA ARG A 228 6.34 27.44 -1.50
C ARG A 228 5.04 28.18 -1.80
N ARG A 229 4.24 27.65 -2.72
CA ARG A 229 2.99 28.24 -3.22
C ARG A 229 1.90 27.17 -3.35
N PRO A 230 1.43 26.62 -2.23
CA PRO A 230 0.56 25.45 -2.24
C PRO A 230 -0.72 25.65 -3.06
N ARG A 231 -1.33 26.82 -2.94
CA ARG A 231 -2.57 27.13 -3.66
C ARG A 231 -2.34 27.28 -5.17
N ASP A 232 -1.33 28.02 -5.56
CA ASP A 232 -1.05 28.29 -6.97
C ASP A 232 -0.65 27.00 -7.69
N THR A 233 0.20 26.17 -7.04
CA THR A 233 0.64 24.89 -7.58
C THR A 233 -0.52 23.90 -7.68
N LEU A 234 -1.38 23.82 -6.65
CA LEU A 234 -2.58 23.01 -6.69
C LEU A 234 -3.51 23.42 -7.83
N MET A 235 -3.75 24.73 -8.00
CA MET A 235 -4.60 25.23 -9.07
C MET A 235 -4.01 24.97 -10.47
N ALA A 236 -2.70 25.15 -10.65
CA ALA A 236 -2.01 24.84 -11.89
C ALA A 236 -2.11 23.34 -12.23
N TRP A 237 -1.89 22.49 -11.23
CA TRP A 237 -2.05 21.03 -11.40
C TRP A 237 -3.49 20.64 -11.73
N LEU A 238 -4.49 21.17 -11.03
CA LEU A 238 -5.91 20.90 -11.34
C LEU A 238 -6.28 21.37 -12.76
N ALA A 239 -5.68 22.45 -13.25
CA ALA A 239 -5.88 22.94 -14.61
C ALA A 239 -5.21 22.06 -15.67
N SER A 240 -4.19 21.26 -15.33
CA SER A 240 -3.52 20.33 -16.24
C SER A 240 -4.28 19.00 -16.42
N LEU A 241 -5.18 18.63 -15.49
CA LEU A 241 -5.93 17.36 -15.54
C LEU A 241 -6.96 17.25 -16.68
N PRO A 242 -7.76 18.28 -17.04
CA PRO A 242 -8.82 18.13 -18.02
C PRO A 242 -8.40 17.57 -19.39
N PRO A 243 -7.28 17.94 -20.01
CA PRO A 243 -6.85 17.33 -21.26
C PRO A 243 -6.53 15.84 -21.11
N ILE A 244 -5.89 15.42 -20.01
CA ILE A 244 -5.56 14.03 -19.72
C ILE A 244 -6.84 13.22 -19.56
N LEU A 245 -7.79 13.71 -18.75
CA LEU A 245 -9.03 13.01 -18.43
C LEU A 245 -10.01 12.92 -19.62
N ARG A 246 -9.95 13.85 -20.58
CA ARG A 246 -10.79 13.78 -21.78
C ARG A 246 -10.32 12.72 -22.76
N GLN A 247 -9.05 12.39 -22.78
CA GLN A 247 -8.48 11.38 -23.69
C GLN A 247 -8.66 9.97 -23.15
N SER A 248 -8.94 9.83 -21.86
CA SER A 248 -9.11 8.54 -21.19
C SER A 248 -10.59 8.09 -21.24
N PRO A 249 -10.88 6.83 -21.58
CA PRO A 249 -12.24 6.28 -21.50
C PRO A 249 -12.67 6.14 -20.03
N ALA A 250 -13.88 6.61 -19.69
CA ALA A 250 -14.41 6.41 -18.35
C ALA A 250 -15.07 5.03 -18.21
N VAL A 251 -14.66 4.26 -17.22
CA VAL A 251 -15.19 2.91 -16.94
C VAL A 251 -15.87 2.88 -15.57
N GLY A 252 -17.13 2.50 -15.49
CA GLY A 252 -17.84 2.29 -14.21
C GLY A 252 -17.48 0.92 -13.59
N LEU A 253 -16.95 0.88 -12.37
CA LEU A 253 -16.16 -0.23 -11.85
C LEU A 253 -16.74 -1.06 -10.69
N SER A 254 -17.97 -0.79 -10.22
CA SER A 254 -18.54 -1.59 -9.13
C SER A 254 -18.85 -3.04 -9.54
N ALA A 255 -19.42 -3.26 -10.72
CA ALA A 255 -19.76 -4.61 -11.21
C ALA A 255 -18.56 -5.51 -11.53
N PRO A 256 -17.39 -5.02 -12.01
CA PRO A 256 -16.21 -5.84 -12.19
C PRO A 256 -15.61 -6.39 -10.88
N ILE A 257 -15.56 -5.60 -9.82
CA ILE A 257 -15.06 -6.06 -8.51
C ILE A 257 -15.99 -7.13 -7.91
N ASP A 258 -17.31 -6.95 -8.01
CA ASP A 258 -18.27 -7.95 -7.54
C ASP A 258 -18.06 -9.30 -8.27
N ARG A 259 -17.70 -9.28 -9.56
CA ARG A 259 -17.36 -10.50 -10.32
C ARG A 259 -16.06 -11.15 -9.83
N VAL A 260 -15.04 -10.37 -9.50
CA VAL A 260 -13.79 -10.88 -8.92
C VAL A 260 -14.07 -11.57 -7.60
N ILE A 261 -14.82 -10.93 -6.70
CA ILE A 261 -15.21 -11.51 -5.40
C ILE A 261 -15.96 -12.85 -5.61
N ALA A 262 -16.91 -12.87 -6.53
CA ALA A 262 -17.66 -14.08 -6.85
C ALA A 262 -16.75 -15.19 -7.40
N SER A 263 -15.82 -14.85 -8.30
CA SER A 263 -14.86 -15.83 -8.87
C SER A 263 -13.96 -16.43 -7.80
N ILE A 264 -13.43 -15.62 -6.88
CA ILE A 264 -12.59 -16.11 -5.76
C ILE A 264 -13.38 -17.04 -4.86
N ARG A 265 -14.63 -16.71 -4.54
CA ARG A 265 -15.49 -17.57 -3.73
C ARG A 265 -15.87 -18.88 -4.43
N THR A 266 -15.99 -18.86 -5.74
CA THR A 266 -16.31 -20.05 -6.55
C THR A 266 -15.10 -20.97 -6.65
N ASP A 267 -13.93 -20.41 -6.96
CA ASP A 267 -12.68 -21.19 -7.03
C ASP A 267 -11.48 -20.37 -6.59
N CYS A 268 -11.11 -20.49 -5.33
CA CYS A 268 -9.95 -19.80 -4.76
C CYS A 268 -8.61 -20.46 -5.11
N SER A 269 -8.59 -21.61 -5.82
CA SER A 269 -7.36 -22.31 -6.19
C SER A 269 -6.61 -21.66 -7.36
N LEU A 270 -7.31 -20.82 -8.13
CA LEU A 270 -6.71 -20.13 -9.27
C LEU A 270 -5.63 -19.15 -8.83
N PRO A 271 -4.63 -18.87 -9.69
CA PRO A 271 -3.53 -17.95 -9.38
C PRO A 271 -4.01 -16.50 -9.48
N TYR A 272 -4.86 -16.10 -8.55
CA TYR A 272 -5.27 -14.72 -8.44
C TYR A 272 -4.10 -13.88 -7.95
N SER A 273 -3.80 -12.81 -8.68
CA SER A 273 -2.92 -11.76 -8.23
C SER A 273 -3.59 -10.40 -8.40
N GLN A 274 -3.33 -9.50 -7.47
CA GLN A 274 -3.82 -8.13 -7.51
C GLN A 274 -3.48 -7.46 -8.84
N GLN A 275 -2.26 -7.69 -9.34
CA GLN A 275 -1.76 -7.11 -10.57
C GLN A 275 -2.49 -7.67 -11.80
N ASN A 276 -2.68 -8.99 -11.90
CA ASN A 276 -3.39 -9.58 -13.02
C ASN A 276 -4.86 -9.15 -13.03
N LEU A 277 -5.49 -9.10 -11.87
CA LEU A 277 -6.86 -8.62 -11.72
C LEU A 277 -6.99 -7.13 -12.02
N SER A 278 -6.10 -6.29 -11.47
CA SER A 278 -6.12 -4.86 -11.77
C SER A 278 -5.90 -4.60 -13.27
N ARG A 279 -4.91 -5.28 -13.88
CA ARG A 279 -4.65 -5.18 -15.33
C ARG A 279 -5.85 -5.64 -16.17
N SER A 280 -6.48 -6.76 -15.82
CA SER A 280 -7.66 -7.27 -16.54
C SER A 280 -8.87 -6.34 -16.43
N LEU A 281 -8.93 -5.53 -15.38
CA LEU A 281 -9.97 -4.53 -15.16
C LEU A 281 -9.60 -3.14 -15.67
N GLY A 282 -8.37 -2.96 -16.19
CA GLY A 282 -7.86 -1.64 -16.59
C GLY A 282 -7.63 -0.70 -15.41
N LEU A 283 -7.32 -1.24 -14.23
CA LEU A 283 -7.12 -0.49 -12.98
C LEU A 283 -5.63 -0.38 -12.63
N THR A 284 -5.25 0.65 -11.87
CA THR A 284 -4.00 0.60 -11.13
C THR A 284 -4.13 -0.36 -9.94
N PRO A 285 -3.06 -1.05 -9.52
CA PRO A 285 -3.10 -1.96 -8.36
C PRO A 285 -3.59 -1.26 -7.09
N ALA A 286 -3.11 -0.05 -6.80
CA ALA A 286 -3.53 0.73 -5.65
C ALA A 286 -5.04 1.04 -5.65
N TYR A 287 -5.59 1.34 -6.83
CA TYR A 287 -7.03 1.61 -6.95
C TYR A 287 -7.87 0.33 -6.82
N PHE A 288 -7.39 -0.79 -7.38
CA PHE A 288 -8.02 -2.10 -7.20
C PHE A 288 -8.11 -2.46 -5.72
N CYS A 289 -7.00 -2.35 -4.97
CA CYS A 289 -6.97 -2.61 -3.53
C CYS A 289 -8.01 -1.80 -2.77
N ARG A 290 -8.07 -0.50 -3.03
CA ARG A 290 -9.04 0.36 -2.38
C ARG A 290 -10.47 -0.04 -2.68
N LEU A 291 -10.81 -0.27 -3.96
CA LEU A 291 -12.16 -0.71 -4.34
C LEU A 291 -12.52 -2.05 -3.71
N PHE A 292 -11.56 -2.97 -3.68
CA PHE A 292 -11.76 -4.26 -3.09
C PHE A 292 -12.02 -4.15 -1.59
N HIS A 293 -11.21 -3.33 -0.89
CA HIS A 293 -11.41 -3.04 0.53
C HIS A 293 -12.75 -2.34 0.81
N GLU A 294 -13.12 -1.33 0.01
CA GLU A 294 -14.43 -0.65 0.13
C GLU A 294 -15.61 -1.64 -0.02
N LYS A 295 -15.44 -2.69 -0.82
CA LYS A 295 -16.48 -3.69 -1.09
C LYS A 295 -16.54 -4.82 -0.08
N THR A 296 -15.38 -5.28 0.42
CA THR A 296 -15.27 -6.47 1.28
C THR A 296 -15.01 -6.14 2.74
N GLY A 297 -14.55 -4.91 3.03
CA GLY A 297 -14.03 -4.53 4.35
C GLY A 297 -12.66 -5.14 4.66
N GLN A 298 -12.04 -5.84 3.69
CA GLN A 298 -10.77 -6.55 3.85
C GLN A 298 -9.83 -6.26 2.69
N HIS A 299 -8.52 -6.38 2.95
CA HIS A 299 -7.53 -6.36 1.87
C HIS A 299 -7.67 -7.60 1.00
N PHE A 300 -7.32 -7.46 -0.28
CA PHE A 300 -7.44 -8.54 -1.26
C PHE A 300 -6.70 -9.80 -0.82
N SER A 301 -5.45 -9.66 -0.36
CA SER A 301 -4.62 -10.76 0.12
C SER A 301 -5.23 -11.46 1.33
N ALA A 302 -5.69 -10.69 2.33
CA ALA A 302 -6.34 -11.23 3.51
C ALA A 302 -7.64 -11.98 3.16
N PHE A 303 -8.43 -11.43 2.24
CA PHE A 303 -9.65 -12.06 1.75
C PHE A 303 -9.36 -13.38 1.01
N LEU A 304 -8.38 -13.37 0.08
CA LEU A 304 -8.00 -14.57 -0.67
C LEU A 304 -7.43 -15.64 0.26
N THR A 305 -6.52 -15.24 1.17
CA THR A 305 -5.95 -16.15 2.18
C THR A 305 -7.03 -16.73 3.08
N GLY A 306 -7.95 -15.91 3.58
CA GLY A 306 -9.09 -16.36 4.40
C GLY A 306 -9.94 -17.38 3.67
N THR A 307 -10.36 -17.09 2.43
CA THR A 307 -11.16 -18.01 1.61
C THR A 307 -10.43 -19.33 1.35
N ARG A 308 -9.12 -19.29 1.08
CA ARG A 308 -8.29 -20.49 0.90
C ARG A 308 -8.18 -21.32 2.18
N MET A 309 -8.01 -20.67 3.33
CA MET A 309 -7.92 -21.35 4.64
C MET A 309 -9.25 -21.93 5.08
N GLU A 310 -10.37 -21.27 4.82
CA GLU A 310 -11.71 -21.82 5.05
C GLU A 310 -11.93 -23.09 4.22
N LYS A 311 -11.55 -23.07 2.93
CA LYS A 311 -11.59 -24.28 2.07
C LYS A 311 -10.67 -25.37 2.60
N ALA A 312 -9.46 -25.03 3.06
CA ALA A 312 -8.52 -25.98 3.64
C ALA A 312 -9.09 -26.67 4.90
N GLN A 313 -9.71 -25.89 5.78
CA GLN A 313 -10.37 -26.41 6.99
C GLN A 313 -11.51 -27.37 6.63
N ALA A 314 -12.33 -27.04 5.63
CA ALA A 314 -13.39 -27.92 5.16
C ALA A 314 -12.82 -29.23 4.62
N LEU A 315 -11.79 -29.19 3.75
CA LEU A 315 -11.16 -30.37 3.18
C LEU A 315 -10.47 -31.27 4.22
N LEU A 316 -9.84 -30.64 5.25
CA LEU A 316 -9.25 -31.37 6.37
C LEU A 316 -10.31 -32.05 7.25
N SER A 317 -11.46 -31.40 7.43
CA SER A 317 -12.58 -31.96 8.20
C SER A 317 -13.28 -33.10 7.48
N GLU A 318 -13.35 -33.09 6.14
CA GLU A 318 -13.87 -34.19 5.32
C GLU A 318 -12.97 -35.42 5.39
N GLY A 319 -11.66 -35.23 5.55
CA GLY A 319 -10.67 -36.32 5.56
C GLY A 319 -10.45 -36.96 4.19
N GLY A 320 -9.61 -38.00 4.17
CA GLY A 320 -9.41 -38.85 2.97
C GLY A 320 -8.48 -38.25 1.90
N ARG A 321 -7.94 -37.03 2.07
CA ARG A 321 -7.03 -36.40 1.13
C ARG A 321 -5.65 -36.15 1.77
N SER A 322 -4.61 -36.31 0.97
CA SER A 322 -3.26 -35.97 1.43
C SER A 322 -3.12 -34.44 1.59
N ARG A 323 -2.21 -34.01 2.48
CA ARG A 323 -1.92 -32.59 2.68
C ARG A 323 -1.37 -31.91 1.41
N ALA A 324 -0.74 -32.67 0.52
CA ALA A 324 -0.28 -32.15 -0.78
C ALA A 324 -1.46 -31.85 -1.70
N GLU A 325 -2.46 -32.76 -1.76
CA GLU A 325 -3.69 -32.54 -2.53
C GLU A 325 -4.51 -31.38 -1.99
N ILE A 326 -4.61 -31.24 -0.66
CA ILE A 326 -5.32 -30.12 -0.02
C ILE A 326 -4.60 -28.81 -0.32
N SER A 327 -3.26 -28.76 -0.20
CA SER A 327 -2.46 -27.60 -0.54
C SER A 327 -2.73 -27.13 -1.97
N ALA A 328 -2.64 -28.05 -2.94
CA ALA A 328 -2.91 -27.77 -4.34
C ALA A 328 -4.36 -27.32 -4.59
N ALA A 329 -5.34 -27.98 -3.96
CA ALA A 329 -6.76 -27.63 -4.08
C ALA A 329 -7.09 -26.25 -3.50
N CYS A 330 -6.27 -25.73 -2.59
CA CYS A 330 -6.37 -24.38 -2.03
C CYS A 330 -5.51 -23.35 -2.76
N GLY A 331 -4.82 -23.73 -3.86
CA GLY A 331 -4.03 -22.81 -4.66
C GLY A 331 -2.64 -22.52 -4.09
N TYR A 332 -2.09 -23.42 -3.28
CA TYR A 332 -0.71 -23.37 -2.78
C TYR A 332 0.14 -24.46 -3.45
N PRO A 333 1.04 -24.10 -4.37
CA PRO A 333 1.91 -25.08 -5.02
C PRO A 333 2.96 -25.66 -4.05
N ASN A 334 3.31 -24.92 -3.01
CA ASN A 334 4.28 -25.33 -2.00
C ASN A 334 3.58 -25.74 -0.70
N LYS A 335 3.67 -27.05 -0.39
CA LYS A 335 3.07 -27.66 0.81
C LYS A 335 3.65 -27.07 2.12
N SER A 336 4.95 -26.77 2.17
CA SER A 336 5.58 -26.24 3.38
C SER A 336 5.06 -24.84 3.68
N TYR A 337 4.95 -24.02 2.66
CA TYR A 337 4.36 -22.69 2.77
C TYR A 337 2.88 -22.74 3.18
N PHE A 338 2.09 -23.63 2.56
CA PHE A 338 0.71 -23.85 2.98
C PHE A 338 0.59 -24.18 4.48
N CYS A 339 1.46 -25.07 5.00
CA CYS A 339 1.43 -25.41 6.43
C CYS A 339 1.74 -24.21 7.34
N GLN A 340 2.65 -23.32 6.93
CA GLN A 340 2.98 -22.09 7.67
C GLN A 340 1.80 -21.11 7.68
N VAL A 341 1.21 -20.84 6.52
CA VAL A 341 0.04 -19.97 6.39
C VAL A 341 -1.14 -20.51 7.19
N PHE A 342 -1.40 -21.81 7.10
CA PHE A 342 -2.47 -22.45 7.84
C PHE A 342 -2.29 -22.32 9.35
N LYS A 343 -1.05 -22.54 9.83
CA LYS A 343 -0.72 -22.38 11.26
C LYS A 343 -0.85 -20.91 11.70
N LYS A 344 -0.39 -19.97 10.88
CA LYS A 344 -0.53 -18.51 11.15
C LYS A 344 -2.01 -18.11 11.24
N PHE A 345 -2.86 -18.69 10.40
CA PHE A 345 -4.29 -18.36 10.33
C PHE A 345 -5.13 -19.03 11.43
N THR A 346 -4.88 -20.32 11.71
CA THR A 346 -5.71 -21.14 12.63
C THR A 346 -5.10 -21.31 14.02
N GLY A 347 -3.82 -20.96 14.20
CA GLY A 347 -3.05 -21.20 15.41
C GLY A 347 -2.49 -22.63 15.54
N MET A 348 -2.83 -23.54 14.63
CA MET A 348 -2.41 -24.94 14.67
C MET A 348 -2.01 -25.48 13.28
N THR A 349 -1.18 -26.50 13.24
CA THR A 349 -0.79 -27.13 11.99
C THR A 349 -1.97 -27.86 11.33
N PRO A 350 -1.96 -28.10 10.00
CA PRO A 350 -3.00 -28.90 9.34
C PRO A 350 -3.19 -30.28 9.94
N GLY A 351 -2.11 -30.92 10.45
CA GLY A 351 -2.19 -32.23 11.10
C GLY A 351 -2.87 -32.20 12.45
N GLU A 352 -2.55 -31.21 13.27
CA GLU A 352 -3.21 -31.00 14.57
C GLU A 352 -4.70 -30.67 14.39
N PHE A 353 -5.03 -29.89 13.36
CA PHE A 353 -6.41 -29.57 13.00
C PHE A 353 -7.20 -30.79 12.56
N GLU A 354 -6.63 -31.62 11.67
CA GLU A 354 -7.23 -32.86 11.19
C GLU A 354 -7.52 -33.82 12.36
N GLN A 355 -6.54 -34.02 13.26
CA GLN A 355 -6.68 -34.85 14.44
C GLN A 355 -7.79 -34.34 15.37
N ARG A 356 -7.85 -33.04 15.60
CA ARG A 356 -8.90 -32.42 16.41
C ARG A 356 -10.29 -32.64 15.81
N CYS A 357 -10.44 -32.58 14.48
CA CYS A 357 -11.71 -32.86 13.81
C CYS A 357 -12.11 -34.33 13.94
N GLN A 358 -11.15 -35.28 13.94
CA GLN A 358 -11.40 -36.70 14.16
C GLN A 358 -11.81 -36.99 15.59
N ASP A 359 -11.15 -36.31 16.57
CA ASP A 359 -11.46 -36.51 17.99
C ASP A 359 -12.80 -35.84 18.40
N ASN A 360 -13.23 -34.81 17.66
CA ASN A 360 -14.45 -34.08 17.96
C ASN A 360 -15.17 -33.70 16.63
N PRO A 361 -15.86 -34.69 16.01
CA PRO A 361 -16.50 -34.44 14.72
C PRO A 361 -17.57 -33.34 14.88
N PRO A 362 -17.63 -32.36 13.93
CA PRO A 362 -18.63 -31.32 13.96
C PRO A 362 -20.02 -31.95 13.97
N GLN A 363 -20.80 -31.64 15.01
CA GLN A 363 -22.21 -32.12 15.11
C GLN A 363 -22.94 -31.54 13.90
N GLY A 364 -23.40 -32.47 13.03
CA GLY A 364 -24.08 -32.14 11.79
C GLY A 364 -25.22 -31.16 12.05
N THR A 365 -25.24 -30.08 11.29
CA THR A 365 -26.40 -29.19 11.19
C THR A 365 -27.57 -30.06 10.72
N PRO A 366 -28.71 -30.16 11.42
CA PRO A 366 -29.84 -30.94 10.93
C PRO A 366 -30.32 -30.31 9.63
N ALA A 367 -30.42 -31.18 8.61
CA ALA A 367 -31.08 -30.86 7.36
C ALA A 367 -32.52 -30.44 7.66
N GLY A 368 -32.86 -29.20 7.41
CA GLY A 368 -34.19 -28.63 7.42
C GLY A 368 -34.44 -27.92 6.11
#